data_c3104ab2bd5dd000bea978aea990db0b
#
_entry.id   c3104ab2bd5dd000bea978aea990db0b
#
_cell.length_a   1.000
_cell.length_b   1.000
_cell.length_c   1.000
_cell.angle_alpha   90.00
_cell.angle_beta   90.00
_cell.angle_gamma   90.00
#
_symmetry.space_group_name_H-M   'P 1'
#
loop_
_entity.id
_entity.type
_entity.pdbx_description
1 polymer ?
#
loop_
_entity_poly.entity_id
_entity_poly.type
_entity_poly.pdbx_seq_one_letter_code
_entity_poly.pdbx_strand_id
1 'polypeptide(L)'
;MAPLAKKRVVLVDTAGLPGNDPALRLQLESLASARIKAKNYLVLAATSQSQVLKAAYHSYKRCGLSGCILTKLDEAASLGEVLGLAIGQQLPVAYVTDGPRIPDDLHVPRSHQLVSRAVGLQAAEEPSEDAMAQLFAGLYHNPAKRAG
;
A
#
# COMPACT_ATOMS: atom_id res chain seq x y z
N MET A 1 5.99 9.09 -30.08
CA MET A 1 5.67 9.97 -28.92
C MET A 1 5.33 11.44 -29.26
N ALA A 2 5.58 11.93 -30.46
CA ALA A 2 5.30 13.33 -30.84
C ALA A 2 3.85 13.83 -30.63
N PRO A 3 2.78 13.04 -30.83
CA PRO A 3 1.42 13.55 -30.66
C PRO A 3 1.04 13.80 -29.19
N LEU A 4 1.69 13.16 -28.19
CA LEU A 4 1.39 13.32 -26.77
C LEU A 4 2.03 14.57 -26.15
N ALA A 5 3.10 15.10 -26.75
CA ALA A 5 3.83 16.27 -26.25
C ALA A 5 2.96 17.55 -26.13
N LYS A 6 1.84 17.62 -26.87
CA LYS A 6 0.91 18.75 -26.83
C LYS A 6 -0.18 18.59 -25.75
N LYS A 7 -0.26 17.46 -25.05
CA LYS A 7 -1.26 17.23 -24.02
C LYS A 7 -0.81 17.85 -22.70
N ARG A 8 -1.78 18.43 -21.95
CA ARG A 8 -1.52 19.06 -20.65
C ARG A 8 -1.09 18.04 -19.57
N VAL A 9 -1.60 16.83 -19.65
CA VAL A 9 -1.31 15.72 -18.76
C VAL A 9 -1.24 14.45 -19.60
N VAL A 10 -0.22 13.63 -19.34
CA VAL A 10 -0.06 12.30 -19.91
C VAL A 10 0.19 11.35 -18.76
N LEU A 11 -0.66 10.33 -18.63
CA LEU A 11 -0.47 9.23 -17.70
C LEU A 11 0.12 8.07 -18.46
N VAL A 12 1.14 7.46 -17.86
CA VAL A 12 1.81 6.27 -18.40
C VAL A 12 1.63 5.16 -17.38
N ASP A 13 0.82 4.18 -17.74
CA ASP A 13 0.71 2.94 -16.98
C ASP A 13 1.83 1.98 -17.40
N THR A 14 2.47 1.36 -16.43
CA THR A 14 3.58 0.42 -16.66
C THR A 14 3.15 -0.99 -16.29
N ALA A 15 3.70 -1.99 -16.98
CA ALA A 15 3.46 -3.38 -16.59
C ALA A 15 4.00 -3.62 -15.16
N GLY A 16 3.18 -4.23 -14.31
CA GLY A 16 3.57 -4.69 -12.98
C GLY A 16 4.44 -5.94 -13.10
N LEU A 17 5.74 -5.77 -13.27
CA LEU A 17 6.69 -6.87 -13.42
C LEU A 17 7.26 -7.29 -12.05
N PRO A 18 7.44 -8.61 -11.80
CA PRO A 18 8.14 -9.09 -10.64
C PRO A 18 9.55 -8.54 -10.55
N GLY A 19 10.06 -8.31 -9.32
CA GLY A 19 11.39 -7.72 -9.11
C GLY A 19 12.57 -8.49 -9.71
N ASN A 20 12.40 -9.78 -10.01
CA ASN A 20 13.37 -10.67 -10.65
C ASN A 20 13.17 -10.82 -12.17
N ASP A 21 12.20 -10.12 -12.77
CA ASP A 21 11.95 -10.18 -14.20
C ASP A 21 13.03 -9.37 -14.96
N PRO A 22 13.73 -9.96 -15.92
CA PRO A 22 14.71 -9.23 -16.74
C PRO A 22 14.11 -8.05 -17.52
N ALA A 23 12.83 -8.14 -17.91
CA ALA A 23 12.12 -7.07 -18.60
C ALA A 23 11.91 -5.85 -17.71
N LEU A 24 11.83 -6.01 -16.38
CA LEU A 24 11.77 -4.92 -15.43
C LEU A 24 12.98 -3.97 -15.60
N ARG A 25 14.18 -4.53 -15.73
CA ARG A 25 15.38 -3.72 -15.89
C ARG A 25 15.34 -2.83 -17.13
N LEU A 26 14.90 -3.38 -18.25
CA LEU A 26 14.75 -2.61 -19.51
C LEU A 26 13.69 -1.52 -19.37
N GLN A 27 12.58 -1.82 -18.68
CA GLN A 27 11.52 -0.85 -18.39
C GLN A 27 12.04 0.31 -17.52
N LEU A 28 12.82 0.01 -16.47
CA LEU A 28 13.40 0.99 -15.58
C LEU A 28 14.43 1.89 -16.31
N GLU A 29 15.27 1.30 -17.15
CA GLU A 29 16.23 2.03 -17.98
C GLU A 29 15.51 2.96 -18.97
N SER A 30 14.43 2.50 -19.58
CA SER A 30 13.57 3.31 -20.46
C SER A 30 12.94 4.49 -19.74
N LEU A 31 12.44 4.29 -18.54
CA LEU A 31 11.86 5.36 -17.71
C LEU A 31 12.92 6.36 -17.25
N ALA A 32 14.11 5.89 -16.87
CA ALA A 32 15.20 6.73 -16.41
C ALA A 32 15.84 7.54 -17.55
N SER A 33 15.92 6.96 -18.76
CA SER A 33 16.49 7.60 -19.95
C SER A 33 15.53 8.54 -20.68
N ALA A 34 14.25 8.50 -20.34
CA ALA A 34 13.28 9.38 -20.96
C ALA A 34 13.64 10.85 -20.66
N ARG A 35 13.90 11.63 -21.74
CA ARG A 35 14.16 13.09 -21.65
C ARG A 35 12.97 13.90 -21.13
N ILE A 36 11.87 13.23 -20.79
CA ILE A 36 10.65 13.82 -20.26
C ILE A 36 10.80 13.82 -18.73
N LYS A 37 10.59 14.98 -18.11
CA LYS A 37 10.49 15.10 -16.64
C LYS A 37 9.19 14.44 -16.16
N ALA A 38 9.14 13.13 -16.15
CA ALA A 38 8.02 12.37 -15.59
C ALA A 38 8.12 12.32 -14.06
N LYS A 39 6.98 12.38 -13.39
CA LYS A 39 6.86 12.06 -11.97
C LYS A 39 6.49 10.59 -11.86
N ASN A 40 7.37 9.79 -11.27
CA ASN A 40 7.14 8.37 -11.08
C ASN A 40 6.50 8.13 -9.70
N TYR A 41 5.38 7.46 -9.66
CA TYR A 41 4.67 7.10 -8.44
C TYR A 41 4.64 5.57 -8.31
N LEU A 42 5.01 5.08 -7.14
CA LEU A 42 4.90 3.66 -6.81
C LEU A 42 3.49 3.38 -6.28
N VAL A 43 2.75 2.51 -6.94
CA VAL A 43 1.41 2.10 -6.48
C VAL A 43 1.56 0.91 -5.54
N LEU A 44 1.03 1.06 -4.32
CA LEU A 44 1.13 0.08 -3.24
C LEU A 44 -0.27 -0.24 -2.71
N ALA A 45 -0.62 -1.51 -2.67
CA ALA A 45 -1.86 -1.93 -2.02
C ALA A 45 -1.65 -1.99 -0.49
N ALA A 46 -2.53 -1.34 0.27
CA ALA A 46 -2.45 -1.32 1.74
C ALA A 46 -2.67 -2.70 2.38
N THR A 47 -3.29 -3.62 1.64
CA THR A 47 -3.48 -5.02 2.04
C THR A 47 -2.23 -5.89 1.88
N SER A 48 -1.14 -5.35 1.32
CA SER A 48 0.08 -6.12 1.06
C SER A 48 0.93 -6.29 2.31
N GLN A 49 1.56 -7.45 2.43
CA GLN A 49 2.51 -7.75 3.50
C GLN A 49 3.77 -6.88 3.40
N SER A 50 4.42 -6.61 4.53
CA SER A 50 5.64 -5.81 4.65
C SER A 50 6.74 -6.22 3.68
N GLN A 51 6.98 -7.51 3.53
CA GLN A 51 8.02 -8.02 2.62
C GLN A 51 7.72 -7.70 1.15
N VAL A 52 6.45 -7.80 0.74
CA VAL A 52 6.01 -7.47 -0.63
C VAL A 52 6.18 -5.97 -0.90
N LEU A 53 5.77 -5.13 0.05
CA LEU A 53 5.91 -3.68 -0.03
C LEU A 53 7.39 -3.27 -0.14
N LYS A 54 8.26 -3.84 0.70
CA LYS A 54 9.70 -3.59 0.67
C LYS A 54 10.33 -4.07 -0.63
N ALA A 55 9.97 -5.25 -1.12
CA ALA A 55 10.46 -5.79 -2.39
C ALA A 55 10.06 -4.88 -3.56
N ALA A 56 8.81 -4.43 -3.62
CA ALA A 56 8.34 -3.49 -4.63
C ALA A 56 9.14 -2.18 -4.59
N TYR A 57 9.30 -1.57 -3.42
CA TYR A 57 10.10 -0.36 -3.27
C TYR A 57 11.55 -0.57 -3.74
N HIS A 58 12.21 -1.63 -3.31
CA HIS A 58 13.61 -1.92 -3.70
C HIS A 58 13.76 -2.14 -5.20
N SER A 59 12.78 -2.74 -5.85
CA SER A 59 12.78 -2.96 -7.30
C SER A 59 12.70 -1.64 -8.07
N TYR A 60 11.87 -0.70 -7.60
CA TYR A 60 11.54 0.52 -8.36
C TYR A 60 12.23 1.81 -7.86
N LYS A 61 12.91 1.81 -6.70
CA LYS A 61 13.53 3.01 -6.13
C LYS A 61 14.52 3.72 -7.08
N ARG A 62 15.16 2.97 -8.00
CA ARG A 62 16.10 3.51 -8.99
C ARG A 62 15.46 4.34 -10.09
N CYS A 63 14.12 4.28 -10.24
CA CYS A 63 13.41 5.11 -11.23
C CYS A 63 13.29 6.58 -10.81
N GLY A 64 13.79 6.99 -9.65
CA GLY A 64 13.57 8.34 -9.15
C GLY A 64 12.10 8.56 -8.77
N LEU A 65 11.63 7.85 -7.74
CA LEU A 65 10.26 7.95 -7.26
C LEU A 65 9.97 9.34 -6.72
N SER A 66 8.88 9.95 -7.18
CA SER A 66 8.36 11.23 -6.69
C SER A 66 7.41 11.06 -5.50
N GLY A 67 6.95 9.84 -5.26
CA GLY A 67 6.02 9.50 -4.19
C GLY A 67 5.38 8.15 -4.40
N CYS A 68 4.37 7.84 -3.61
CA CYS A 68 3.56 6.65 -3.77
C CYS A 68 2.07 6.97 -3.83
N ILE A 69 1.32 6.00 -4.32
CA ILE A 69 -0.14 5.98 -4.30
C ILE A 69 -0.54 4.75 -3.49
N LEU A 70 -1.35 4.94 -2.45
CA LEU A 70 -1.83 3.85 -1.63
C LEU A 70 -3.23 3.45 -2.07
N THR A 71 -3.44 2.19 -2.36
CA THR A 71 -4.74 1.66 -2.81
C THR A 71 -5.31 0.67 -1.82
N LYS A 72 -6.60 0.38 -1.94
CA LYS A 72 -7.31 -0.62 -1.11
C LYS A 72 -7.28 -0.31 0.39
N LEU A 73 -7.41 0.98 0.74
CA LEU A 73 -7.46 1.36 2.14
C LEU A 73 -8.73 0.85 2.84
N ASP A 74 -9.79 0.65 2.08
CA ASP A 74 -11.08 0.09 2.53
C ASP A 74 -11.00 -1.40 2.87
N GLU A 75 -10.10 -2.14 2.21
CA GLU A 75 -9.90 -3.56 2.42
C GLU A 75 -8.79 -3.87 3.46
N ALA A 76 -8.03 -2.85 3.90
CA ALA A 76 -6.88 -3.07 4.76
C ALA A 76 -7.29 -3.18 6.23
N ALA A 77 -6.89 -4.26 6.90
CA ALA A 77 -7.03 -4.43 8.34
C ALA A 77 -6.13 -3.46 9.11
N SER A 78 -4.94 -3.17 8.60
CA SER A 78 -3.98 -2.23 9.20
C SER A 78 -3.28 -1.40 8.12
N LEU A 79 -2.95 -0.15 8.45
CA LEU A 79 -2.14 0.71 7.59
C LEU A 79 -0.67 0.81 8.05
N GLY A 80 -0.30 0.13 9.14
CA GLY A 80 1.02 0.25 9.76
C GLY A 80 2.16 -0.08 8.80
N GLU A 81 2.04 -1.17 8.04
CA GLU A 81 3.09 -1.63 7.13
C GLU A 81 3.35 -0.66 5.97
N VAL A 82 2.28 -0.22 5.31
CA VAL A 82 2.41 0.66 4.15
C VAL A 82 2.82 2.07 4.54
N LEU A 83 2.31 2.60 5.67
CA LEU A 83 2.72 3.90 6.19
C LEU A 83 4.14 3.84 6.77
N GLY A 84 4.50 2.75 7.45
CA GLY A 84 5.86 2.52 7.95
C GLY A 84 6.89 2.51 6.82
N LEU A 85 6.57 1.87 5.68
CA LEU A 85 7.42 1.94 4.49
C LEU A 85 7.52 3.37 3.96
N ALA A 86 6.39 4.06 3.76
CA ALA A 86 6.36 5.41 3.20
C ALA A 86 7.18 6.39 4.05
N ILE A 87 7.01 6.34 5.39
CA ILE A 87 7.75 7.19 6.33
C ILE A 87 9.24 6.81 6.35
N GLY A 88 9.55 5.52 6.49
CA GLY A 88 10.94 5.04 6.60
C GLY A 88 11.76 5.30 5.34
N GLN A 89 11.12 5.35 4.17
CA GLN A 89 11.77 5.66 2.90
C GLN A 89 11.58 7.11 2.43
N GLN A 90 10.99 7.96 3.28
CA GLN A 90 10.70 9.37 2.95
C GLN A 90 9.93 9.52 1.62
N LEU A 91 9.00 8.62 1.36
CA LEU A 91 8.23 8.55 0.14
C LEU A 91 6.87 9.25 0.32
N PRO A 92 6.66 10.44 -0.24
CA PRO A 92 5.40 11.18 -0.07
C PRO A 92 4.21 10.38 -0.60
N VAL A 93 3.11 10.35 0.16
CA VAL A 93 1.85 9.77 -0.29
C VAL A 93 1.11 10.82 -1.11
N ALA A 94 1.07 10.64 -2.42
CA ALA A 94 0.46 11.60 -3.35
C ALA A 94 -1.05 11.42 -3.44
N TYR A 95 -1.53 10.19 -3.50
CA TYR A 95 -2.95 9.85 -3.59
C TYR A 95 -3.25 8.59 -2.78
N VAL A 96 -4.53 8.45 -2.40
CA VAL A 96 -5.06 7.24 -1.78
C VAL A 96 -6.37 6.86 -2.44
N THR A 97 -6.67 5.55 -2.49
CA THR A 97 -8.01 5.07 -2.83
C THR A 97 -8.57 4.21 -1.72
N ASP A 98 -9.84 4.41 -1.39
CA ASP A 98 -10.56 3.69 -0.35
C ASP A 98 -11.89 3.12 -0.84
N GLY A 99 -11.94 2.78 -2.13
CA GLY A 99 -13.05 2.12 -2.78
C GLY A 99 -12.85 2.04 -4.30
N PRO A 100 -13.80 1.41 -5.03
CA PRO A 100 -13.70 1.14 -6.46
C PRO A 100 -14.17 2.29 -7.36
N ARG A 101 -14.85 3.31 -6.81
CA ARG A 101 -15.49 4.35 -7.60
C ARG A 101 -14.54 5.51 -7.87
N ILE A 102 -14.24 5.76 -9.14
CA ILE A 102 -13.44 6.90 -9.57
C ILE A 102 -14.37 7.94 -10.20
N PRO A 103 -14.28 9.22 -9.77
CA PRO A 103 -13.27 9.82 -8.90
C PRO A 103 -13.60 9.81 -7.40
N ASP A 104 -14.77 9.33 -6.98
CA ASP A 104 -15.31 9.53 -5.62
C ASP A 104 -14.41 8.97 -4.52
N ASP A 105 -13.80 7.80 -4.77
CA ASP A 105 -12.96 7.08 -3.83
C ASP A 105 -11.45 7.35 -4.05
N LEU A 106 -11.09 8.38 -4.83
CA LEU A 106 -9.70 8.82 -5.04
C LEU A 106 -9.46 10.16 -4.35
N HIS A 107 -8.54 10.19 -3.40
CA HIS A 107 -8.29 11.37 -2.57
C HIS A 107 -6.83 11.80 -2.57
N VAL A 108 -6.61 13.12 -2.38
CA VAL A 108 -5.31 13.64 -1.95
C VAL A 108 -5.28 13.59 -0.42
N PRO A 109 -4.46 12.74 0.18
CA PRO A 109 -4.52 12.53 1.62
C PRO A 109 -3.93 13.69 2.40
N ARG A 110 -4.48 13.91 3.61
CA ARG A 110 -3.84 14.75 4.63
C ARG A 110 -3.19 13.83 5.66
N SER A 111 -1.96 14.15 6.08
CA SER A 111 -1.17 13.31 6.99
C SER A 111 -1.94 12.93 8.26
N HIS A 112 -2.64 13.89 8.89
CA HIS A 112 -3.42 13.61 10.11
C HIS A 112 -4.58 12.64 9.88
N GLN A 113 -5.20 12.65 8.69
CA GLN A 113 -6.30 11.72 8.35
C GLN A 113 -5.78 10.30 8.21
N LEU A 114 -4.61 10.13 7.55
CA LEU A 114 -3.98 8.82 7.42
C LEU A 114 -3.57 8.25 8.79
N VAL A 115 -2.99 9.09 9.64
CA VAL A 115 -2.60 8.67 11.00
C VAL A 115 -3.83 8.31 11.83
N SER A 116 -4.87 9.14 11.84
CA SER A 116 -6.10 8.86 12.57
C SER A 116 -6.76 7.56 12.10
N ARG A 117 -6.77 7.30 10.77
CA ARG A 117 -7.30 6.06 10.22
C ARG A 117 -6.47 4.85 10.64
N ALA A 118 -5.14 4.97 10.62
CA ALA A 118 -4.25 3.89 11.05
C ALA A 118 -4.46 3.50 12.51
N VAL A 119 -4.58 4.49 13.40
CA VAL A 119 -4.85 4.29 14.83
C VAL A 119 -6.25 3.71 15.04
N GLY A 120 -7.26 4.21 14.32
CA GLY A 120 -8.64 3.71 14.41
C GLY A 120 -8.79 2.25 13.97
N LEU A 121 -8.07 1.82 12.94
CA LEU A 121 -8.05 0.43 12.51
C LEU A 121 -7.38 -0.47 13.55
N GLN A 122 -6.27 -0.04 14.13
CA GLN A 122 -5.57 -0.78 15.17
C GLN A 122 -6.44 -0.95 16.42
N ALA A 123 -7.13 0.10 16.87
CA ALA A 123 -8.03 0.04 18.01
C ALA A 123 -9.24 -0.89 17.79
N ALA A 124 -9.66 -1.05 16.53
CA ALA A 124 -10.78 -1.96 16.19
C ALA A 124 -10.35 -3.44 16.17
N GLU A 125 -9.05 -3.72 15.99
CA GLU A 125 -8.51 -5.09 16.02
C GLU A 125 -8.14 -5.55 17.43
N GLU A 126 -7.94 -4.65 18.38
CA GLU A 126 -7.70 -5.04 19.77
C GLU A 126 -8.98 -5.56 20.38
N PRO A 127 -9.09 -6.87 20.68
CA PRO A 127 -10.26 -7.41 21.36
C PRO A 127 -10.36 -6.75 22.73
N SER A 128 -11.58 -6.32 23.12
CA SER A 128 -11.80 -5.76 24.44
C SER A 128 -11.36 -6.76 25.52
N GLU A 129 -10.95 -6.29 26.69
CA GLU A 129 -10.57 -7.17 27.82
C GLU A 129 -11.65 -8.20 28.12
N ASP A 130 -12.93 -7.84 27.99
CA ASP A 130 -14.07 -8.75 28.15
C ASP A 130 -14.13 -9.83 27.06
N ALA A 131 -13.83 -9.48 25.81
CA ALA A 131 -13.77 -10.46 24.71
C ALA A 131 -12.60 -11.41 24.88
N MET A 132 -11.44 -10.92 25.33
CA MET A 132 -10.30 -11.74 25.69
C MET A 132 -10.61 -12.68 26.86
N ALA A 133 -11.24 -12.17 27.92
CA ALA A 133 -11.64 -12.97 29.07
C ALA A 133 -12.61 -14.10 28.69
N GLN A 134 -13.58 -13.83 27.80
CA GLN A 134 -14.51 -14.84 27.28
C GLN A 134 -13.81 -15.88 26.41
N LEU A 135 -12.86 -15.51 25.57
CA LEU A 135 -12.06 -16.42 24.75
C LEU A 135 -11.24 -17.37 25.63
N PHE A 136 -10.57 -16.85 26.67
CA PHE A 136 -9.81 -17.64 27.62
C PHE A 136 -10.70 -18.49 28.54
N ALA A 137 -11.86 -17.98 28.97
CA ALA A 137 -12.80 -18.77 29.74
C ALA A 137 -13.32 -20.00 28.96
N GLY A 138 -13.55 -19.85 27.65
CA GLY A 138 -13.93 -20.95 26.75
C GLY A 138 -12.85 -22.05 26.64
N LEU A 139 -11.57 -21.70 26.72
CA LEU A 139 -10.46 -22.66 26.68
C LEU A 139 -10.35 -23.49 27.95
N TYR A 140 -10.73 -22.94 29.10
CA TYR A 140 -10.70 -23.65 30.38
C TYR A 140 -11.96 -24.51 30.63
N HIS A 141 -13.02 -24.36 29.84
CA HIS A 141 -14.27 -25.09 29.98
C HIS A 141 -14.48 -26.24 29.00
N ASN A 142 -13.40 -26.88 28.53
CA ASN A 142 -13.52 -28.14 27.80
C ASN A 142 -13.13 -29.31 28.70
N PRO A 143 -14.04 -29.82 29.55
CA PRO A 143 -13.77 -31.06 30.27
C PRO A 143 -13.75 -32.19 29.24
N ALA A 144 -12.55 -32.73 29.01
CA ALA A 144 -12.41 -33.95 28.25
C ALA A 144 -13.44 -34.96 28.76
N LYS A 145 -14.39 -35.34 27.89
CA LYS A 145 -15.24 -36.51 28.09
C LYS A 145 -14.30 -37.70 28.29
N ARG A 146 -14.09 -38.11 29.52
CA ARG A 146 -13.63 -39.45 29.81
C ARG A 146 -14.75 -40.39 29.39
N ALA A 147 -14.58 -41.04 28.26
CA ALA A 147 -15.32 -42.23 27.92
C ALA A 147 -14.95 -43.34 28.95
N GLY A 148 -15.95 -43.80 29.70
CA GLY A 148 -15.93 -45.07 30.36
C GLY A 148 -16.15 -46.21 29.38
#